data_35836695163c3b654691c7a6fe10c8ff
#
_entry.id   35836695163c3b654691c7a6fe10c8ff
#
_cell.length_a   1.000
_cell.length_b   1.000
_cell.length_c   1.000
_cell.angle_alpha   90.00
_cell.angle_beta   90.00
_cell.angle_gamma   90.00
#
_symmetry.space_group_name_H-M   'P 1'
#
loop_
_entity.id
_entity.type
_entity.pdbx_description
1 polymer ?
#
loop_
_entity_poly.entity_id
_entity_poly.type
_entity_poly.pdbx_seq_one_letter_code
_entity_poly.pdbx_strand_id
1 'polypeptide(L)'
;MKTKIKVGDTVKVMTGDHKNSEGVILKLDRENGKVIVEGVNIVKKHEKPSAKNPQGGIVEKEAPIHISNLSLLDPKSGEPTRVGYEVRDGKKVRVSKKSNEVI
;
A
#
# COMPACT_ATOMS: atom_id res chain seq x y z
N MET A 1 9.80 12.21 -3.85
CA MET A 1 9.07 11.45 -4.87
C MET A 1 7.58 11.77 -4.78
N LYS A 2 6.98 12.16 -5.90
CA LYS A 2 5.53 12.35 -5.93
C LYS A 2 4.85 10.99 -6.06
N THR A 3 3.83 10.75 -5.26
CA THR A 3 3.05 9.52 -5.34
C THR A 3 1.56 9.83 -5.34
N LYS A 4 0.83 9.02 -6.09
CA LYS A 4 -0.65 9.10 -6.17
C LYS A 4 -1.32 8.21 -5.12
N ILE A 5 -0.53 7.46 -4.36
CA ILE A 5 -0.98 6.52 -3.34
C ILE A 5 -0.98 7.23 -1.98
N LYS A 6 -1.96 6.93 -1.16
CA LYS A 6 -2.11 7.48 0.19
C LYS A 6 -2.38 6.38 1.20
N VAL A 7 -2.07 6.65 2.48
CA VAL A 7 -2.43 5.76 3.58
C VAL A 7 -3.95 5.56 3.60
N GLY A 8 -4.36 4.31 3.76
CA GLY A 8 -5.78 3.93 3.71
C GLY A 8 -6.26 3.47 2.34
N ASP A 9 -5.46 3.65 1.30
CA ASP A 9 -5.81 3.16 -0.04
C ASP A 9 -5.71 1.63 -0.10
N THR A 10 -6.63 1.01 -0.84
CA THR A 10 -6.53 -0.43 -1.16
C THR A 10 -5.71 -0.60 -2.43
N VAL A 11 -4.70 -1.44 -2.35
CA VAL A 11 -3.77 -1.68 -3.46
C VAL A 11 -3.60 -3.15 -3.72
N LYS A 12 -3.10 -3.48 -4.92
CA LYS A 12 -2.75 -4.84 -5.32
C LYS A 12 -1.26 -4.89 -5.65
N VAL A 13 -0.59 -5.95 -5.19
CA VAL A 13 0.80 -6.19 -5.54
C VAL A 13 0.86 -6.78 -6.93
N MET A 14 1.60 -6.12 -7.81
CA MET A 14 1.65 -6.48 -9.24
C MET A 14 2.83 -7.37 -9.62
N THR A 15 3.87 -7.42 -8.79
CA THR A 15 5.09 -8.18 -9.09
C THR A 15 5.66 -8.83 -7.84
N GLY A 16 6.54 -9.82 -8.02
CA GLY A 16 7.27 -10.48 -6.95
C GLY A 16 6.50 -11.65 -6.32
N ASP A 17 7.01 -12.11 -5.16
CA ASP A 17 6.48 -13.29 -4.48
C ASP A 17 5.05 -13.11 -3.98
N HIS A 18 4.63 -11.88 -3.77
CA HIS A 18 3.30 -11.55 -3.27
C HIS A 18 2.35 -11.05 -4.36
N LYS A 19 2.68 -11.32 -5.63
CA LYS A 19 1.84 -10.92 -6.77
C LYS A 19 0.40 -11.36 -6.55
N ASN A 20 -0.53 -10.45 -6.88
CA ASN A 20 -1.97 -10.61 -6.73
C ASN A 20 -2.50 -10.50 -5.29
N SER A 21 -1.65 -10.27 -4.31
CA SER A 21 -2.11 -9.95 -2.95
C SER A 21 -2.69 -8.54 -2.92
N GLU A 22 -3.74 -8.36 -2.14
CA GLU A 22 -4.42 -7.07 -1.98
C GLU A 22 -4.44 -6.69 -0.50
N GLY A 23 -4.42 -5.40 -0.23
CA GLY A 23 -4.49 -4.92 1.14
C GLY A 23 -4.55 -3.41 1.22
N VAL A 24 -4.71 -2.92 2.44
CA VAL A 24 -4.79 -1.49 2.74
C VAL A 24 -3.43 -0.97 3.16
N ILE A 25 -3.05 0.20 2.68
CA ILE A 25 -1.79 0.85 3.04
C ILE A 25 -1.85 1.34 4.49
N LEU A 26 -0.93 0.84 5.32
CA LEU A 26 -0.80 1.25 6.72
C LEU A 26 0.17 2.40 6.90
N LYS A 27 1.29 2.38 6.17
CA LYS A 27 2.31 3.41 6.23
C LYS A 27 2.87 3.68 4.84
N LEU A 28 3.25 4.92 4.61
CA LEU A 28 3.82 5.37 3.34
C LEU A 28 5.08 6.16 3.61
N ASP A 29 6.22 5.66 3.13
CA ASP A 29 7.49 6.37 3.14
C ASP A 29 7.75 6.92 1.75
N ARG A 30 7.38 8.18 1.55
CA ARG A 30 7.51 8.85 0.26
C ARG A 30 8.96 9.09 -0.13
N GLU A 31 9.82 9.29 0.84
CA GLU A 31 11.23 9.57 0.62
C GLU A 31 11.96 8.38 -0.01
N ASN A 32 11.70 7.19 0.51
CA ASN A 32 12.30 5.96 0.04
C ASN A 32 11.44 5.19 -0.96
N GLY A 33 10.23 5.67 -1.21
CA GLY A 33 9.31 5.02 -2.14
C GLY A 33 8.81 3.66 -1.66
N LYS A 34 8.66 3.48 -0.35
CA LYS A 34 8.25 2.21 0.26
C LYS A 34 6.93 2.34 1.00
N VAL A 35 6.18 1.24 1.03
CA VAL A 35 4.85 1.18 1.60
C VAL A 35 4.70 -0.07 2.43
N ILE A 36 4.01 0.03 3.57
CA ILE A 36 3.60 -1.13 4.36
C ILE A 36 2.13 -1.38 4.08
N VAL A 37 1.83 -2.58 3.59
CA VAL A 37 0.47 -3.01 3.24
C VAL A 37 0.00 -4.07 4.24
N GLU A 38 -1.19 -3.88 4.78
CA GLU A 38 -1.77 -4.80 5.77
C GLU A 38 -1.86 -6.22 5.21
N GLY A 39 -1.34 -7.18 5.98
CA GLY A 39 -1.42 -8.60 5.63
C GLY A 39 -0.54 -9.06 4.47
N VAL A 40 0.29 -8.16 3.91
CA VAL A 40 1.14 -8.47 2.75
C VAL A 40 2.61 -8.37 3.14
N ASN A 41 3.41 -9.27 2.56
CA ASN A 41 4.86 -9.33 2.78
C ASN A 41 5.21 -9.49 4.27
N ILE A 42 4.49 -10.36 4.95
CA ILE A 42 4.71 -10.65 6.36
C ILE A 42 6.02 -11.42 6.53
N VAL A 43 6.89 -10.92 7.40
CA VAL A 43 8.14 -11.56 7.73
C VAL A 43 8.20 -11.88 9.22
N LYS A 44 8.88 -12.96 9.56
CA LYS A 44 9.14 -13.32 10.96
C LYS A 44 10.45 -12.68 11.39
N LYS A 45 10.39 -11.89 12.44
CA LYS A 45 11.56 -11.20 12.97
C LYS A 45 11.86 -11.69 14.38
N HIS A 46 13.10 -12.10 14.61
CA HIS A 46 13.57 -12.42 15.96
C HIS A 46 13.82 -11.11 16.71
N GLU A 47 13.12 -10.94 17.83
CA GLU A 47 13.33 -9.78 18.68
C GLU A 47 14.09 -10.19 19.94
N LYS A 48 15.05 -9.33 20.33
CA LYS A 48 15.80 -9.52 21.56
C LYS A 48 14.93 -9.15 22.77
N PRO A 49 15.15 -9.78 23.93
CA PRO A 49 14.48 -9.36 25.16
C PRO A 49 14.68 -7.85 25.42
N SER A 50 13.64 -7.20 25.87
CA SER A 50 13.66 -5.77 26.19
C SER A 50 12.73 -5.49 27.36
N ALA A 51 12.72 -4.24 27.84
CA ALA A 51 11.81 -3.83 28.90
C ALA A 51 10.33 -4.01 28.51
N LYS A 52 10.01 -3.85 27.21
CA LYS A 52 8.65 -4.05 26.70
C LYS A 52 8.34 -5.51 26.38
N ASN A 53 9.34 -6.30 26.08
CA ASN A 53 9.21 -7.72 25.76
C ASN A 53 10.37 -8.49 26.39
N PRO A 54 10.28 -8.76 27.69
CA PRO A 54 11.40 -9.36 28.44
C PRO A 54 11.78 -10.76 27.95
N GLN A 55 10.86 -11.46 27.33
CA GLN A 55 11.10 -12.83 26.86
C GLN A 55 11.68 -12.85 25.43
N GLY A 56 11.61 -11.73 24.71
CA GLY A 56 11.95 -11.72 23.30
C GLY A 56 11.00 -12.58 22.50
N GLY A 57 11.47 -13.09 21.36
CA GLY A 57 10.70 -14.03 20.58
C GLY A 57 10.65 -13.71 19.09
N ILE A 58 9.76 -14.41 18.39
CA ILE A 58 9.52 -14.23 16.96
C ILE A 58 8.25 -13.40 16.79
N VAL A 59 8.38 -12.29 16.09
CA VAL A 59 7.26 -11.39 15.81
C VAL A 59 7.01 -11.35 14.32
N GLU A 60 5.75 -11.46 13.91
CA GLU A 60 5.36 -11.31 12.52
C GLU A 60 5.07 -9.84 12.26
N LYS A 61 5.72 -9.29 11.23
CA LYS A 61 5.54 -7.88 10.83
C LYS A 61 5.46 -7.79 9.32
N GLU A 62 4.68 -6.84 8.83
CA GLU A 62 4.64 -6.53 7.40
C GLU A 62 5.93 -5.80 7.03
N ALA A 63 6.68 -6.34 6.08
CA ALA A 63 7.87 -5.69 5.55
C ALA A 63 7.48 -4.69 4.45
N PRO A 64 8.25 -3.61 4.25
CA PRO A 64 7.96 -2.62 3.22
C PRO A 64 8.02 -3.20 1.81
N ILE A 65 7.15 -2.68 0.93
CA ILE A 65 7.11 -3.00 -0.48
C ILE A 65 7.36 -1.70 -1.26
N HIS A 66 8.12 -1.78 -2.36
CA HIS A 66 8.36 -0.61 -3.19
C HIS A 66 7.07 -0.17 -3.88
N ILE A 67 6.83 1.14 -3.95
CA ILE A 67 5.62 1.72 -4.55
C ILE A 67 5.40 1.25 -6.00
N SER A 68 6.48 1.11 -6.77
CA SER A 68 6.39 0.68 -8.17
C SER A 68 5.77 -0.71 -8.36
N ASN A 69 5.75 -1.52 -7.30
CA ASN A 69 5.17 -2.87 -7.34
C ASN A 69 3.69 -2.90 -7.01
N LEU A 70 3.09 -1.75 -6.73
CA LEU A 70 1.71 -1.63 -6.30
C LEU A 70 0.86 -0.90 -7.34
N SER A 71 -0.43 -1.23 -7.38
CA SER A 71 -1.40 -0.51 -8.18
C SER A 71 -2.66 -0.28 -7.36
N LEU A 72 -3.24 0.91 -7.50
CA LEU A 72 -4.54 1.21 -6.90
C LEU A 72 -5.63 0.39 -7.56
N LEU A 73 -6.64 0.05 -6.80
CA LEU A 73 -7.80 -0.67 -7.32
C LEU A 73 -8.91 0.30 -7.73
N ASP A 74 -9.55 -0.01 -8.86
CA ASP A 74 -10.71 0.73 -9.32
C ASP A 74 -11.87 0.51 -8.35
N PRO A 75 -12.48 1.57 -7.80
CA PRO A 75 -13.56 1.40 -6.82
C PRO A 75 -14.81 0.74 -7.40
N LYS A 76 -15.00 0.81 -8.71
CA LYS A 76 -16.16 0.21 -9.36
C LYS A 76 -15.97 -1.28 -9.69
N SER A 77 -14.82 -1.65 -10.25
CA SER A 77 -14.55 -3.02 -10.71
C SER A 77 -13.68 -3.84 -9.76
N GLY A 78 -12.98 -3.19 -8.84
CA GLY A 78 -12.01 -3.87 -7.97
C GLY A 78 -10.74 -4.32 -8.67
N GLU A 79 -10.53 -3.93 -9.92
CA GLU A 79 -9.36 -4.28 -10.70
C GLU A 79 -8.28 -3.20 -10.62
N PRO A 80 -6.99 -3.55 -10.86
CA PRO A 80 -5.93 -2.56 -10.88
C PRO A 80 -6.17 -1.49 -11.94
N THR A 81 -5.92 -0.23 -11.59
CA THR A 81 -6.12 0.89 -12.49
C THR A 81 -5.00 1.90 -12.37
N ARG A 82 -4.80 2.69 -13.43
CA ARG A 82 -3.99 3.88 -13.35
C ARG A 82 -4.81 5.01 -12.73
N VAL A 83 -4.12 5.94 -12.11
CA VAL A 83 -4.75 7.08 -11.43
C VAL A 83 -4.42 8.35 -12.18
N GLY A 84 -5.44 9.12 -12.49
CA GLY A 84 -5.30 10.46 -13.00
C GLY A 84 -5.82 11.48 -12.01
N TYR A 85 -5.68 12.76 -12.34
CA TYR A 85 -6.23 13.85 -11.56
C TYR A 85 -7.21 14.65 -12.41
N GLU A 86 -8.32 15.03 -11.82
CA GLU A 86 -9.30 15.92 -12.42
C GLU A 86 -9.70 17.00 -11.42
N VAL A 87 -10.21 18.11 -11.93
CA VAL A 87 -10.84 19.12 -11.10
C VAL A 87 -12.35 18.90 -11.16
N ARG A 88 -12.95 18.62 -10.00
CA ARG A 88 -14.40 18.47 -9.85
C ARG A 88 -14.87 19.38 -8.74
N ASP A 89 -15.88 20.18 -9.01
CA ASP A 89 -16.42 21.16 -8.05
C ASP A 89 -15.35 22.07 -7.45
N GLY A 90 -14.39 22.49 -8.28
CA GLY A 90 -13.30 23.35 -7.88
C GLY A 90 -12.18 22.67 -7.09
N LYS A 91 -12.23 21.35 -6.94
CA LYS A 91 -11.23 20.59 -6.18
C LYS A 91 -10.53 19.57 -7.05
N LYS A 92 -9.21 19.43 -6.86
CA LYS A 92 -8.42 18.42 -7.53
C LYS A 92 -8.65 17.07 -6.84
N VAL A 93 -9.13 16.09 -7.59
CA VAL A 93 -9.41 14.76 -7.10
C VAL A 93 -8.69 13.69 -7.90
N ARG A 94 -8.44 12.55 -7.26
CA ARG A 94 -7.90 11.38 -7.94
C ARG A 94 -9.05 10.62 -8.59
N VAL A 95 -8.83 10.14 -9.80
CA VAL A 95 -9.83 9.35 -10.52
C VAL A 95 -9.20 8.08 -11.08
N SER A 96 -9.99 7.00 -11.10
CA SER A 96 -9.61 5.79 -11.80
C SER A 96 -9.71 6.02 -13.30
N LYS A 97 -8.64 5.75 -14.03
CA LYS A 97 -8.69 5.85 -15.49
C LYS A 97 -9.51 4.75 -16.14
N LYS A 98 -9.81 3.69 -15.40
CA LYS A 98 -10.59 2.57 -15.89
C LYS A 98 -12.08 2.86 -15.89
N SER A 99 -12.59 3.49 -14.84
CA SER A 99 -14.02 3.77 -14.69
C SER A 99 -14.38 5.25 -14.59
N ASN A 100 -13.38 6.14 -14.50
CA ASN A 100 -13.55 7.57 -14.23
C ASN A 100 -14.19 7.89 -12.87
N GLU A 101 -14.20 6.93 -11.98
CA GLU A 101 -14.71 7.12 -10.61
C GLU A 101 -13.65 7.80 -9.73
N VAL A 102 -14.10 8.65 -8.81
CA VAL A 102 -13.21 9.27 -7.83
C VAL A 102 -12.73 8.21 -6.83
N ILE A 103 -11.42 8.24 -6.60
CA ILE A 103 -10.79 7.33 -5.63
C ILE A 103 -10.66 8.01 -4.27
#